data_a398188491f739fb253d11ad62bc6540
#
_entry.id   a398188491f739fb253d11ad62bc6540
#
_cell.length_a   1.000
_cell.length_b   1.000
_cell.length_c   1.000
_cell.angle_alpha   90.00
_cell.angle_beta   90.00
_cell.angle_gamma   90.00
#
_symmetry.space_group_name_H-M   'P 1'
#
loop_
_entity.id
_entity.type
_entity.pdbx_description
1 polymer ?
#
loop_
_entity_poly.entity_id
_entity_poly.type
_entity_poly.pdbx_seq_one_letter_code
_entity_poly.pdbx_strand_id
1 'polypeptide(L)'
;LLFGTVETWLIWKLTGGKVHVTDYSNASRTMLFNINTGEWDQDLLDLMEIDRKILPEICDSAQVYGYTDPDVFMGLQIPIASVMVDQQAALFGQACIEPGTVKTTYGTGCFMLMNTGEKPTRSENGLLTSVAWQLDKKRTYCMDGAIYISGAAVQWLRDGLKIISSASETEQRALSVENTNGVY
;
A
#
# COMPACT_ATOMS: atom_id res chain seq x y z
N LEU A 1 8.70 -5.86 23.62
CA LEU A 1 8.07 -5.00 22.61
C LEU A 1 8.10 -5.73 21.29
N LEU A 2 6.99 -5.70 20.52
CA LEU A 2 6.91 -6.18 19.14
C LEU A 2 6.59 -5.01 18.23
N PHE A 3 7.12 -5.03 17.02
CA PHE A 3 6.82 -4.08 15.95
C PHE A 3 5.84 -4.71 14.96
N GLY A 4 5.01 -3.88 14.35
CA GLY A 4 4.14 -4.29 13.24
C GLY A 4 3.47 -3.11 12.57
N THR A 5 3.15 -3.26 11.32
CA THR A 5 2.24 -2.42 10.58
C THR A 5 0.79 -2.71 11.00
N VAL A 6 -0.19 -1.98 10.48
CA VAL A 6 -1.58 -2.06 10.96
C VAL A 6 -2.15 -3.48 10.85
N GLU A 7 -1.88 -4.19 9.75
CA GLU A 7 -2.36 -5.56 9.53
C GLU A 7 -1.72 -6.55 10.49
N THR A 8 -0.41 -6.41 10.80
CA THR A 8 0.28 -7.22 11.81
C THR A 8 -0.40 -7.07 13.18
N TRP A 9 -0.73 -5.83 13.55
CA TRP A 9 -1.45 -5.56 14.79
C TRP A 9 -2.86 -6.16 14.77
N LEU A 10 -3.59 -6.09 13.64
CA LEU A 10 -4.91 -6.69 13.51
C LEU A 10 -4.84 -8.22 13.64
N ILE A 11 -3.91 -8.88 12.96
CA ILE A 11 -3.71 -10.33 13.07
C ILE A 11 -3.37 -10.69 14.51
N TRP A 12 -2.45 -9.98 15.15
CA TRP A 12 -2.09 -10.18 16.55
C TRP A 12 -3.32 -10.11 17.46
N LYS A 13 -4.16 -9.08 17.28
CA LYS A 13 -5.40 -8.91 18.07
C LYS A 13 -6.41 -10.01 17.78
N LEU A 14 -6.69 -10.29 16.52
CA LEU A 14 -7.67 -11.27 16.11
C LEU A 14 -7.32 -12.70 16.53
N THR A 15 -6.04 -13.01 16.64
CA THR A 15 -5.53 -14.33 17.06
C THR A 15 -5.27 -14.43 18.56
N GLY A 16 -5.69 -13.46 19.36
CA GLY A 16 -5.45 -13.46 20.81
C GLY A 16 -3.97 -13.41 21.19
N GLY A 17 -3.14 -12.74 20.38
CA GLY A 17 -1.70 -12.57 20.61
C GLY A 17 -0.85 -13.79 20.25
N LYS A 18 -1.34 -14.66 19.38
CA LYS A 18 -0.65 -15.93 19.02
C LYS A 18 0.15 -15.84 17.72
N VAL A 19 -0.21 -14.91 16.82
CA VAL A 19 0.40 -14.82 15.48
C VAL A 19 0.98 -13.41 15.25
N HIS A 20 2.27 -13.34 14.96
CA HIS A 20 3.02 -12.09 14.71
C HIS A 20 3.67 -12.15 13.34
N VAL A 21 2.92 -11.78 12.29
CA VAL A 21 3.33 -11.88 10.89
C VAL A 21 2.97 -10.61 10.11
N THR A 22 3.62 -10.42 8.99
CA THR A 22 3.31 -9.44 7.94
C THR A 22 3.43 -10.12 6.58
N ASP A 23 3.03 -9.45 5.50
CA ASP A 23 3.29 -9.92 4.15
C ASP A 23 4.35 -9.08 3.43
N TYR A 24 4.79 -9.56 2.27
CA TYR A 24 5.81 -8.89 1.45
C TYR A 24 5.40 -7.49 1.00
N SER A 25 4.11 -7.26 0.74
CA SER A 25 3.63 -5.95 0.30
C SER A 25 3.75 -4.91 1.42
N ASN A 26 3.34 -5.25 2.63
CA ASN A 26 3.45 -4.40 3.82
C ASN A 26 4.92 -4.23 4.25
N ALA A 27 5.69 -5.31 4.31
CA ALA A 27 7.11 -5.26 4.67
C ALA A 27 7.88 -4.29 3.76
N SER A 28 7.60 -4.28 2.45
CA SER A 28 8.26 -3.39 1.48
C SER A 28 7.99 -1.90 1.69
N ARG A 29 7.04 -1.52 2.57
CA ARG A 29 6.72 -0.12 2.91
C ARG A 29 7.35 0.36 4.21
N THR A 30 8.09 -0.50 4.90
CA THR A 30 8.65 -0.18 6.23
C THR A 30 10.01 0.54 6.19
N MET A 31 10.69 0.61 5.05
CA MET A 31 12.09 1.02 4.91
C MET A 31 13.10 0.12 5.63
N LEU A 32 12.68 -1.05 6.14
CA LEU A 32 13.52 -2.03 6.82
C LEU A 32 13.69 -3.32 6.01
N PHE A 33 12.98 -3.40 4.89
CA PHE A 33 12.90 -4.60 4.05
C PHE A 33 13.69 -4.44 2.76
N ASN A 34 14.49 -5.45 2.43
CA ASN A 34 15.23 -5.49 1.17
C ASN A 34 14.40 -6.18 0.09
N ILE A 35 13.91 -5.42 -0.88
CA ILE A 35 13.05 -5.93 -1.96
C ILE A 35 13.75 -6.93 -2.87
N ASN A 36 15.09 -6.93 -2.93
CA ASN A 36 15.86 -7.85 -3.78
C ASN A 36 16.02 -9.21 -3.10
N THR A 37 16.36 -9.24 -1.81
CA THR A 37 16.51 -10.49 -1.06
C THR A 37 15.17 -11.05 -0.59
N GLY A 38 14.23 -10.16 -0.27
CA GLY A 38 12.93 -10.53 0.31
C GLY A 38 12.99 -10.76 1.82
N GLU A 39 13.93 -10.14 2.49
CA GLU A 39 14.14 -10.25 3.92
C GLU A 39 14.27 -8.88 4.58
N TRP A 40 14.16 -8.86 5.90
CA TRP A 40 14.56 -7.69 6.68
C TRP A 40 16.03 -7.40 6.45
N ASP A 41 16.36 -6.15 6.10
CA ASP A 41 17.71 -5.71 5.74
C ASP A 41 18.55 -5.48 6.99
N GLN A 42 19.57 -6.32 7.21
CA GLN A 42 20.38 -6.25 8.42
C GLN A 42 21.17 -4.95 8.52
N ASP A 43 21.67 -4.42 7.40
CA ASP A 43 22.44 -3.17 7.40
C ASP A 43 21.54 -1.98 7.82
N LEU A 44 20.28 -1.97 7.37
CA LEU A 44 19.30 -0.95 7.79
C LEU A 44 18.89 -1.11 9.26
N LEU A 45 18.73 -2.35 9.73
CA LEU A 45 18.42 -2.62 11.13
C LEU A 45 19.55 -2.17 12.05
N ASP A 46 20.79 -2.47 11.68
CA ASP A 46 21.98 -2.05 12.45
C ASP A 46 22.12 -0.52 12.45
N LEU A 47 21.90 0.13 11.29
CA LEU A 47 21.96 1.59 11.18
C LEU A 47 20.91 2.29 12.06
N MET A 48 19.73 1.69 12.18
CA MET A 48 18.60 2.25 12.96
C MET A 48 18.55 1.72 14.40
N GLU A 49 19.51 0.88 14.80
CA GLU A 49 19.59 0.24 16.12
C GLU A 49 18.31 -0.55 16.46
N ILE A 50 17.75 -1.26 15.47
CA ILE A 50 16.53 -2.06 15.61
C ILE A 50 16.89 -3.55 15.77
N ASP A 51 16.47 -4.16 16.88
CA ASP A 51 16.62 -5.60 17.07
C ASP A 51 15.65 -6.37 16.16
N ARG A 52 16.20 -7.23 15.28
CA ARG A 52 15.43 -8.08 14.37
C ARG A 52 14.34 -8.91 15.09
N LYS A 53 14.53 -9.24 16.35
CA LYS A 53 13.59 -10.05 17.15
C LYS A 53 12.25 -9.37 17.40
N ILE A 54 12.16 -8.06 17.24
CA ILE A 54 10.89 -7.35 17.41
C ILE A 54 10.05 -7.34 16.13
N LEU A 55 10.63 -7.71 14.98
CA LEU A 55 9.99 -7.67 13.67
C LEU A 55 9.14 -8.92 13.42
N PRO A 56 8.00 -8.80 12.70
CA PRO A 56 7.16 -9.93 12.35
C PRO A 56 7.84 -10.87 11.33
N GLU A 57 7.40 -12.11 11.30
CA GLU A 57 7.71 -13.03 10.20
C GLU A 57 7.06 -12.54 8.90
N ILE A 58 7.80 -12.60 7.78
CA ILE A 58 7.30 -12.19 6.47
C ILE A 58 6.75 -13.41 5.75
N CYS A 59 5.49 -13.32 5.32
CA CYS A 59 4.74 -14.42 4.72
C CYS A 59 4.22 -14.06 3.32
N ASP A 60 3.82 -15.07 2.55
CA ASP A 60 3.11 -14.87 1.28
C ASP A 60 1.81 -14.07 1.51
N SER A 61 1.40 -13.25 0.54
CA SER A 61 0.21 -12.40 0.66
C SER A 61 -1.11 -13.20 0.70
N ALA A 62 -1.09 -14.47 0.30
CA ALA A 62 -2.21 -15.37 0.38
C ALA A 62 -1.77 -16.74 0.94
N GLN A 63 -1.98 -16.92 2.23
CA GLN A 63 -1.83 -18.18 2.96
C GLN A 63 -2.64 -18.10 4.26
N VAL A 64 -2.93 -19.22 4.89
CA VAL A 64 -3.55 -19.22 6.22
C VAL A 64 -2.49 -18.86 7.26
N TYR A 65 -2.54 -17.65 7.79
CA TYR A 65 -1.63 -17.16 8.84
C TYR A 65 -1.99 -17.70 10.22
N GLY A 66 -3.27 -17.96 10.44
CA GLY A 66 -3.84 -18.42 11.68
C GLY A 66 -5.35 -18.32 11.66
N TYR A 67 -5.95 -18.50 12.81
CA TYR A 67 -7.39 -18.43 13.00
C TYR A 67 -7.74 -17.38 14.04
N THR A 68 -8.91 -16.75 13.89
CA THR A 68 -9.42 -15.85 14.91
C THR A 68 -9.63 -16.59 16.21
N ASP A 69 -9.33 -15.92 17.32
CA ASP A 69 -9.62 -16.42 18.66
C ASP A 69 -11.11 -16.20 18.98
N PRO A 70 -11.89 -17.24 19.29
CA PRO A 70 -13.32 -17.09 19.59
C PRO A 70 -13.62 -16.12 20.74
N ASP A 71 -12.73 -16.02 21.72
CA ASP A 71 -12.89 -15.10 22.85
C ASP A 71 -12.73 -13.63 22.43
N VAL A 72 -12.06 -13.39 21.28
CA VAL A 72 -11.81 -12.05 20.74
C VAL A 72 -12.77 -11.72 19.59
N PHE A 73 -13.19 -12.72 18.81
CA PHE A 73 -13.94 -12.52 17.56
C PHE A 73 -15.29 -13.23 17.58
N MET A 74 -16.25 -12.69 18.32
CA MET A 74 -17.69 -13.07 18.30
C MET A 74 -17.97 -14.57 18.46
N GLY A 75 -17.11 -15.31 19.14
CA GLY A 75 -17.23 -16.76 19.30
C GLY A 75 -16.88 -17.57 18.05
N LEU A 76 -16.30 -16.94 17.01
CA LEU A 76 -16.03 -17.57 15.72
C LEU A 76 -14.53 -17.84 15.54
N GLN A 77 -14.22 -19.01 14.99
CA GLN A 77 -12.89 -19.39 14.56
C GLN A 77 -12.80 -19.38 13.03
N ILE A 78 -12.33 -18.27 12.47
CA ILE A 78 -12.27 -18.02 11.02
C ILE A 78 -10.80 -17.97 10.59
N PRO A 79 -10.40 -18.61 9.47
CA PRO A 79 -9.04 -18.50 8.96
C PRO A 79 -8.75 -17.07 8.47
N ILE A 80 -7.58 -16.55 8.85
CA ILE A 80 -7.03 -15.31 8.29
C ILE A 80 -6.14 -15.75 7.13
N ALA A 81 -6.63 -15.61 5.90
CA ALA A 81 -6.06 -16.29 4.74
C ALA A 81 -5.43 -15.36 3.70
N SER A 82 -5.51 -14.05 3.89
CA SER A 82 -4.85 -13.07 3.01
C SER A 82 -4.57 -11.78 3.75
N VAL A 83 -3.43 -11.19 3.43
CA VAL A 83 -3.01 -9.86 3.88
C VAL A 83 -2.31 -9.15 2.73
N MET A 84 -2.63 -7.89 2.53
CA MET A 84 -1.99 -7.05 1.52
C MET A 84 -2.18 -5.58 1.91
N VAL A 85 -1.18 -4.73 1.64
CA VAL A 85 -1.32 -3.29 1.87
C VAL A 85 -2.33 -2.68 0.88
N ASP A 86 -3.04 -1.65 1.30
CA ASP A 86 -4.23 -1.08 0.64
C ASP A 86 -4.05 -0.77 -0.85
N GLN A 87 -2.95 -0.13 -1.22
CA GLN A 87 -2.72 0.27 -2.62
C GLN A 87 -2.41 -0.93 -3.52
N GLN A 88 -1.68 -1.91 -3.03
CA GLN A 88 -1.40 -3.17 -3.73
C GLN A 88 -2.65 -4.06 -3.78
N ALA A 89 -3.45 -4.08 -2.72
CA ALA A 89 -4.74 -4.74 -2.73
C ALA A 89 -5.68 -4.12 -3.79
N ALA A 90 -5.67 -2.81 -3.95
CA ALA A 90 -6.41 -2.13 -5.01
C ALA A 90 -5.86 -2.46 -6.41
N LEU A 91 -4.53 -2.57 -6.58
CA LEU A 91 -3.91 -3.00 -7.84
C LEU A 91 -4.39 -4.40 -8.23
N PHE A 92 -4.36 -5.34 -7.29
CA PHE A 92 -4.84 -6.71 -7.49
C PHE A 92 -6.35 -6.75 -7.71
N GLY A 93 -7.14 -6.03 -6.89
CA GLY A 93 -8.59 -5.98 -6.96
C GLY A 93 -9.15 -5.37 -8.26
N GLN A 94 -8.36 -4.52 -8.93
CA GLN A 94 -8.68 -4.01 -10.27
C GLN A 94 -8.13 -4.89 -11.40
N ALA A 95 -7.74 -6.13 -11.09
CA ALA A 95 -7.21 -7.11 -12.04
C ALA A 95 -5.96 -6.62 -12.80
N CYS A 96 -5.14 -5.75 -12.21
CA CYS A 96 -3.87 -5.32 -12.78
C CYS A 96 -2.80 -6.39 -12.52
N ILE A 97 -3.04 -7.61 -12.97
CA ILE A 97 -2.18 -8.79 -12.74
C ILE A 97 -1.10 -8.97 -13.79
N GLU A 98 -1.28 -8.40 -14.98
CA GLU A 98 -0.31 -8.47 -16.07
C GLU A 98 0.72 -7.33 -15.97
N PRO A 99 2.01 -7.58 -16.27
CA PRO A 99 3.01 -6.52 -16.32
C PRO A 99 2.61 -5.38 -17.30
N GLY A 100 2.82 -4.13 -16.86
CA GLY A 100 2.45 -2.92 -17.60
C GLY A 100 1.02 -2.44 -17.32
N THR A 101 0.19 -3.20 -16.61
CA THR A 101 -1.14 -2.73 -16.20
C THR A 101 -1.03 -1.77 -15.03
N VAL A 102 -1.91 -0.76 -15.01
CA VAL A 102 -1.86 0.37 -14.09
C VAL A 102 -3.21 0.58 -13.45
N LYS A 103 -3.21 0.84 -12.14
CA LYS A 103 -4.37 1.41 -11.46
C LYS A 103 -4.03 2.81 -10.94
N THR A 104 -5.02 3.69 -10.91
CA THR A 104 -4.90 5.01 -10.30
C THR A 104 -6.03 5.21 -9.28
N THR A 105 -5.67 5.65 -8.09
CA THR A 105 -6.63 6.01 -7.05
C THR A 105 -6.68 7.53 -6.95
N TYR A 106 -7.84 8.11 -7.20
CA TYR A 106 -8.10 9.53 -7.02
C TYR A 106 -8.84 9.74 -5.68
N GLY A 107 -8.17 10.37 -4.73
CA GLY A 107 -8.72 10.71 -3.42
C GLY A 107 -8.22 12.08 -2.97
N THR A 108 -7.93 12.24 -1.69
CA THR A 108 -7.24 13.43 -1.14
C THR A 108 -5.94 13.69 -1.89
N GLY A 109 -5.13 12.63 -2.08
CA GLY A 109 -4.05 12.55 -3.05
C GLY A 109 -4.43 11.67 -4.24
N CYS A 110 -3.49 11.49 -5.17
CA CYS A 110 -3.58 10.58 -6.29
C CYS A 110 -2.42 9.61 -6.23
N PHE A 111 -2.71 8.30 -6.32
CA PHE A 111 -1.72 7.24 -6.21
C PHE A 111 -1.85 6.28 -7.40
N MET A 112 -0.79 6.22 -8.19
CA MET A 112 -0.72 5.36 -9.36
C MET A 112 0.24 4.21 -9.08
N LEU A 113 -0.22 2.97 -9.25
CA LEU A 113 0.62 1.79 -9.19
C LEU A 113 0.59 1.07 -10.52
N MET A 114 1.78 0.67 -10.99
CA MET A 114 1.97 -0.14 -12.18
C MET A 114 2.59 -1.49 -11.79
N ASN A 115 1.99 -2.58 -12.22
CA ASN A 115 2.59 -3.90 -12.13
C ASN A 115 3.82 -3.96 -13.06
N THR A 116 4.99 -4.28 -12.51
CA THR A 116 6.27 -4.38 -13.26
C THR A 116 6.72 -5.82 -13.48
N GLY A 117 5.94 -6.82 -13.03
CA GLY A 117 6.25 -8.23 -13.18
C GLY A 117 7.23 -8.75 -12.11
N GLU A 118 7.98 -9.78 -12.43
CA GLU A 118 8.80 -10.56 -11.48
C GLU A 118 10.16 -9.92 -11.16
N LYS A 119 10.50 -8.79 -11.76
CA LYS A 119 11.79 -8.12 -11.54
C LYS A 119 11.59 -6.71 -10.99
N PRO A 120 12.34 -6.33 -9.94
CA PRO A 120 12.32 -4.96 -9.45
C PRO A 120 12.89 -4.03 -10.52
N THR A 121 12.10 -3.03 -10.90
CA THR A 121 12.48 -2.03 -11.90
C THR A 121 12.78 -0.71 -11.20
N ARG A 122 13.99 -0.22 -11.32
CA ARG A 122 14.36 1.08 -10.76
C ARG A 122 13.92 2.20 -11.70
N SER A 123 13.25 3.19 -11.14
CA SER A 123 12.90 4.42 -11.85
C SER A 123 14.05 5.42 -11.80
N GLU A 124 14.30 6.11 -12.91
CA GLU A 124 15.20 7.26 -12.99
C GLU A 124 14.46 8.59 -12.73
N ASN A 125 13.14 8.55 -12.59
CA ASN A 125 12.26 9.72 -12.47
C ASN A 125 11.59 9.84 -11.09
N GLY A 126 12.18 9.25 -10.05
CA GLY A 126 11.72 9.40 -8.66
C GLY A 126 10.51 8.55 -8.27
N LEU A 127 10.08 7.60 -9.12
CA LEU A 127 9.05 6.64 -8.73
C LEU A 127 9.65 5.56 -7.81
N LEU A 128 8.85 5.06 -6.89
CA LEU A 128 9.27 4.05 -5.93
C LEU A 128 9.00 2.64 -6.46
N THR A 129 9.93 1.72 -6.22
CA THR A 129 9.73 0.30 -6.46
C THR A 129 9.38 -0.40 -5.15
N SER A 130 8.32 -1.18 -5.16
CA SER A 130 7.83 -1.96 -4.01
C SER A 130 7.45 -3.37 -4.46
N VAL A 131 7.23 -4.26 -3.49
CA VAL A 131 6.59 -5.54 -3.77
C VAL A 131 5.09 -5.31 -3.90
N ALA A 132 4.50 -5.79 -5.00
CA ALA A 132 3.06 -5.78 -5.20
C ALA A 132 2.39 -6.87 -4.35
N TRP A 133 2.86 -8.11 -4.48
CA TRP A 133 2.46 -9.29 -3.70
C TRP A 133 3.48 -10.42 -3.87
N GLN A 134 3.40 -11.41 -3.00
CA GLN A 134 4.02 -12.71 -3.24
C GLN A 134 2.95 -13.80 -3.10
N LEU A 135 2.79 -14.63 -4.12
CA LEU A 135 1.83 -15.74 -4.17
C LEU A 135 2.58 -17.00 -4.59
N ASP A 136 2.40 -18.08 -3.85
CA ASP A 136 3.08 -19.36 -4.13
C ASP A 136 4.59 -19.20 -4.34
N LYS A 137 5.23 -18.37 -3.50
CA LYS A 137 6.67 -18.02 -3.56
C LYS A 137 7.10 -17.27 -4.82
N LYS A 138 6.16 -16.82 -5.66
CA LYS A 138 6.41 -15.96 -6.81
C LYS A 138 6.14 -14.52 -6.43
N ARG A 139 7.17 -13.70 -6.52
CA ARG A 139 7.09 -12.28 -6.17
C ARG A 139 6.81 -11.44 -7.40
N THR A 140 5.82 -10.57 -7.28
CA THR A 140 5.48 -9.53 -8.27
C THR A 140 5.83 -8.18 -7.68
N TYR A 141 6.41 -7.31 -8.51
CA TYR A 141 6.80 -5.95 -8.12
C TYR A 141 5.86 -4.92 -8.72
N CYS A 142 5.83 -3.76 -8.12
CA CYS A 142 5.11 -2.60 -8.66
C CYS A 142 5.97 -1.35 -8.57
N MET A 143 5.65 -0.40 -9.45
CA MET A 143 6.18 0.96 -9.41
C MET A 143 5.07 1.90 -8.93
N ASP A 144 5.43 2.77 -7.97
CA ASP A 144 4.50 3.64 -7.25
C ASP A 144 4.83 5.10 -7.55
N GLY A 145 3.83 5.86 -8.02
CA GLY A 145 3.86 7.30 -8.19
C GLY A 145 2.77 7.96 -7.35
N ALA A 146 3.14 9.00 -6.60
CA ALA A 146 2.22 9.68 -5.68
C ALA A 146 2.16 11.18 -5.94
N ILE A 147 0.95 11.71 -5.98
CA ILE A 147 0.64 13.14 -5.91
C ILE A 147 -0.14 13.34 -4.60
N TYR A 148 0.47 13.99 -3.61
CA TYR A 148 -0.09 14.08 -2.27
C TYR A 148 -1.33 14.96 -2.17
N ILE A 149 -1.48 15.94 -3.07
CA ILE A 149 -2.60 16.88 -3.09
C ILE A 149 -3.30 16.79 -4.44
N SER A 150 -4.47 16.17 -4.49
CA SER A 150 -5.35 16.02 -5.65
C SER A 150 -6.75 16.51 -5.29
N GLY A 151 -7.63 15.66 -4.79
CA GLY A 151 -8.95 16.08 -4.30
C GLY A 151 -8.90 17.13 -3.17
N ALA A 152 -7.82 17.13 -2.38
CA ALA A 152 -7.59 18.16 -1.37
C ALA A 152 -7.45 19.56 -1.96
N ALA A 153 -6.90 19.71 -3.19
CA ALA A 153 -6.87 21.01 -3.88
C ALA A 153 -8.28 21.51 -4.18
N VAL A 154 -9.17 20.63 -4.64
CA VAL A 154 -10.57 20.97 -4.90
C VAL A 154 -11.29 21.37 -3.61
N GLN A 155 -11.04 20.64 -2.52
CA GLN A 155 -11.57 21.02 -1.20
C GLN A 155 -11.07 22.41 -0.77
N TRP A 156 -9.78 22.69 -0.98
CA TRP A 156 -9.20 23.99 -0.66
C TRP A 156 -9.81 25.14 -1.50
N LEU A 157 -10.08 24.92 -2.79
CA LEU A 157 -10.79 25.90 -3.64
C LEU A 157 -12.18 26.18 -3.07
N ARG A 158 -12.89 25.16 -2.56
CA ARG A 158 -14.22 25.31 -1.97
C ARG A 158 -14.19 25.92 -0.57
N ASP A 159 -13.41 25.35 0.33
CA ASP A 159 -13.49 25.63 1.78
C ASP A 159 -12.51 26.74 2.20
N GLY A 160 -11.32 26.78 1.59
CA GLY A 160 -10.27 27.78 1.88
C GLY A 160 -10.45 29.06 1.09
N LEU A 161 -10.41 28.99 -0.23
CA LEU A 161 -10.55 30.18 -1.11
C LEU A 161 -11.99 30.57 -1.36
N LYS A 162 -12.96 29.66 -1.20
CA LYS A 162 -14.40 29.91 -1.41
C LYS A 162 -14.75 30.46 -2.80
N ILE A 163 -13.98 30.05 -3.83
CA ILE A 163 -14.18 30.46 -5.22
C ILE A 163 -15.09 29.50 -6.00
N ILE A 164 -15.40 28.35 -5.42
CA ILE A 164 -16.41 27.38 -5.85
C ILE A 164 -17.30 27.02 -4.67
N SER A 165 -18.53 26.60 -4.94
CA SER A 165 -19.51 26.19 -3.92
C SER A 165 -19.58 24.66 -3.75
N SER A 166 -19.21 23.91 -4.77
CA SER A 166 -19.19 22.44 -4.78
C SER A 166 -18.04 21.91 -5.63
N ALA A 167 -17.63 20.65 -5.38
CA ALA A 167 -16.60 20.01 -6.18
C ALA A 167 -17.02 19.85 -7.66
N SER A 168 -18.31 19.60 -7.94
CA SER A 168 -18.84 19.47 -9.30
C SER A 168 -18.77 20.76 -10.12
N GLU A 169 -18.70 21.92 -9.46
CA GLU A 169 -18.54 23.20 -10.15
C GLU A 169 -17.21 23.30 -10.92
N THR A 170 -16.18 22.56 -10.51
CA THR A 170 -14.88 22.57 -11.20
C THR A 170 -14.98 22.08 -12.65
N GLU A 171 -15.81 21.07 -12.91
CA GLU A 171 -16.06 20.58 -14.27
C GLU A 171 -16.68 21.67 -15.15
N GLN A 172 -17.70 22.33 -14.66
CA GLN A 172 -18.38 23.41 -15.39
C GLN A 172 -17.41 24.57 -15.68
N ARG A 173 -16.57 24.93 -14.72
CA ARG A 173 -15.55 25.98 -14.90
C ARG A 173 -14.51 25.55 -15.96
N ALA A 174 -14.03 24.30 -15.90
CA ALA A 174 -13.08 23.78 -16.87
C ALA A 174 -13.67 23.77 -18.29
N LEU A 175 -14.94 23.38 -18.45
CA LEU A 175 -15.62 23.36 -19.74
C LEU A 175 -15.93 24.77 -20.29
N SER A 176 -15.87 25.80 -19.47
CA SER A 176 -16.14 27.19 -19.89
C SER A 176 -14.97 27.87 -20.60
N VAL A 177 -13.80 27.26 -20.63
CA VAL A 177 -12.58 27.76 -21.29
C VAL A 177 -12.11 26.80 -22.38
N GLU A 178 -11.55 27.33 -23.44
CA GLU A 178 -11.08 26.51 -24.57
C GLU A 178 -9.78 25.76 -24.27
N ASN A 179 -8.92 26.34 -23.43
CA ASN A 179 -7.63 25.76 -23.05
C ASN A 179 -7.12 26.42 -21.75
N THR A 180 -6.00 25.91 -21.24
CA THR A 180 -5.38 26.38 -19.99
C THR A 180 -4.52 27.64 -20.16
N ASN A 181 -4.37 28.19 -21.38
CA ASN A 181 -3.43 29.26 -21.70
C ASN A 181 -1.99 28.99 -21.24
N GLY A 182 -1.58 27.70 -21.22
CA GLY A 182 -0.23 27.28 -20.79
C GLY A 182 -0.05 27.23 -19.26
N VAL A 183 -1.11 27.32 -18.49
CA VAL A 183 -1.09 27.08 -17.05
C VAL A 183 -1.28 25.58 -16.80
N TYR A 184 -0.33 24.95 -16.09
CA TYR A 184 -0.33 23.52 -15.76
C TYR A 184 -0.27 23.34 -14.25
#